data_2bd48e2f33dfcd049b7656494bf2c0e5
#
_entry.id   2bd48e2f33dfcd049b7656494bf2c0e5
#
_cell.length_a   1.000
_cell.length_b   1.000
_cell.length_c   1.000
_cell.angle_alpha   90.00
_cell.angle_beta   90.00
_cell.angle_gamma   90.00
#
_symmetry.space_group_name_H-M   'P 1'
#
loop_
_entity.id
_entity.type
_entity.pdbx_description
1 polymer ?
#
loop_
_entity_poly.entity_id
_entity_poly.type
_entity_poly.pdbx_seq_one_letter_code
_entity_poly.pdbx_strand_id
1 'polypeptide(L)'
;SCTMKLNATSEMIPITWPEFANIHPFAPASQLQGYAELDELLRGWLCQATGYAGISLQPNAGSQGEYAGLLAIKAFHESRGEAHRNICLIPSSAHGTNPASAQMVGLQVVVTKCDDNGNVDMDDLRQACEKHSSKLACIMITYPSTHGVFETQVKELCQLVHSHGGRVYVDGANMNALVGLAAPGEFGGDVSHLNLHKTFCIPHGGGGPGVCPVCVVEDLVPFLPGHATGGDTRKVGAVSAAPLGNAAVLPISWMYIRMMGEPGLKLATETAILNANYISARLQAHFPTLYAGEHGHVAHECILDLRHFKESCGVMAEDVAKRLMDYGFH
;
A
#
# COMPACT_ATOMS: atom_id res chain seq x y z
N SER A 1 2.98 -9.02 -4.67
CA SER A 1 3.93 -9.74 -3.86
C SER A 1 3.51 -9.73 -2.39
N CYS A 2 3.80 -10.81 -1.68
CA CYS A 2 3.43 -11.00 -0.27
C CYS A 2 4.65 -10.92 0.64
N THR A 3 5.58 -10.02 0.36
CA THR A 3 6.78 -9.83 1.19
C THR A 3 6.36 -9.35 2.58
N MET A 4 6.31 -10.26 3.53
CA MET A 4 5.96 -9.97 4.92
C MET A 4 7.20 -9.95 5.79
N LYS A 5 7.22 -9.08 6.79
CA LYS A 5 8.23 -9.13 7.86
C LYS A 5 7.80 -10.13 8.93
N LEU A 6 8.77 -10.89 9.41
CA LEU A 6 8.55 -11.75 10.57
C LEU A 6 8.49 -10.89 11.84
N ASN A 7 7.66 -11.29 12.78
CA ASN A 7 7.57 -10.69 14.10
C ASN A 7 8.23 -11.58 15.17
N ALA A 8 8.62 -10.98 16.26
CA ALA A 8 9.09 -11.69 17.44
C ALA A 8 7.92 -12.01 18.39
N THR A 9 8.13 -12.98 19.28
CA THR A 9 7.14 -13.35 20.29
C THR A 9 6.76 -12.17 21.19
N SER A 10 7.70 -11.27 21.50
CA SER A 10 7.46 -10.07 22.31
C SER A 10 6.43 -9.13 21.70
N GLU A 11 6.33 -9.05 20.38
CA GLU A 11 5.34 -8.24 19.67
C GLU A 11 3.97 -8.91 19.64
N MET A 12 3.95 -10.26 19.66
CA MET A 12 2.73 -11.06 19.55
C MET A 12 2.03 -11.29 20.91
N ILE A 13 2.79 -11.54 21.99
CA ILE A 13 2.23 -11.92 23.27
C ILE A 13 1.14 -10.97 23.78
N PRO A 14 1.27 -9.62 23.68
CA PRO A 14 0.29 -8.69 24.22
C PRO A 14 -1.13 -8.91 23.73
N ILE A 15 -1.32 -9.40 22.49
CA ILE A 15 -2.66 -9.63 21.93
C ILE A 15 -3.43 -10.75 22.66
N THR A 16 -2.73 -11.57 23.44
CA THR A 16 -3.35 -12.66 24.24
C THR A 16 -3.73 -12.21 25.66
N TRP A 17 -3.33 -11.01 26.07
CA TRP A 17 -3.69 -10.49 27.38
C TRP A 17 -5.16 -10.10 27.43
N PRO A 18 -5.86 -10.36 28.55
CA PRO A 18 -7.29 -10.06 28.66
C PRO A 18 -7.64 -8.60 28.37
N GLU A 19 -6.74 -7.68 28.68
CA GLU A 19 -6.88 -6.24 28.47
C GLU A 19 -6.95 -5.87 26.99
N PHE A 20 -6.42 -6.70 26.10
CA PHE A 20 -6.52 -6.54 24.63
C PHE A 20 -7.53 -7.52 24.02
N ALA A 21 -7.50 -8.78 24.44
CA ALA A 21 -8.27 -9.86 23.81
C ALA A 21 -9.77 -9.83 24.17
N ASN A 22 -10.12 -9.39 25.39
CA ASN A 22 -11.47 -9.52 25.94
C ASN A 22 -12.28 -8.22 25.92
N ILE A 23 -11.89 -7.25 25.11
CA ILE A 23 -12.62 -5.99 24.94
C ILE A 23 -13.53 -6.08 23.72
N HIS A 24 -14.82 -5.77 23.92
CA HIS A 24 -15.75 -5.66 22.80
C HIS A 24 -15.51 -4.38 22.01
N PRO A 25 -15.51 -4.39 20.65
CA PRO A 25 -15.22 -3.20 19.84
C PRO A 25 -16.22 -2.04 20.04
N PHE A 26 -17.39 -2.30 20.59
CA PHE A 26 -18.41 -1.29 20.94
C PHE A 26 -18.52 -1.04 22.45
N ALA A 27 -17.49 -1.36 23.21
CA ALA A 27 -17.43 -0.98 24.60
C ALA A 27 -17.46 0.56 24.74
N PRO A 28 -17.97 1.10 25.88
CA PRO A 28 -17.96 2.54 26.11
C PRO A 28 -16.57 3.14 26.01
N ALA A 29 -16.43 4.33 25.47
CA ALA A 29 -15.14 5.01 25.29
C ALA A 29 -14.31 5.11 26.59
N SER A 30 -15.00 5.23 27.75
CA SER A 30 -14.34 5.24 29.06
C SER A 30 -13.61 3.94 29.43
N GLN A 31 -13.92 2.84 28.74
CA GLN A 31 -13.26 1.53 28.90
C GLN A 31 -12.21 1.27 27.82
N LEU A 32 -12.08 2.15 26.83
CA LEU A 32 -11.21 1.99 25.66
C LEU A 32 -10.02 2.96 25.67
N GLN A 33 -9.70 3.60 26.79
CA GLN A 33 -8.65 4.63 26.88
C GLN A 33 -7.29 4.12 26.37
N GLY A 34 -6.89 2.90 26.73
CA GLY A 34 -5.63 2.31 26.26
C GLY A 34 -5.61 2.08 24.74
N TYR A 35 -6.72 1.64 24.17
CA TYR A 35 -6.84 1.53 22.71
C TYR A 35 -6.86 2.88 22.01
N ALA A 36 -7.46 3.91 22.61
CA ALA A 36 -7.46 5.28 22.04
C ALA A 36 -6.05 5.85 22.00
N GLU A 37 -5.26 5.69 23.06
CA GLU A 37 -3.86 6.11 23.11
C GLU A 37 -2.99 5.32 22.10
N LEU A 38 -3.18 4.00 22.02
CA LEU A 38 -2.48 3.16 21.05
C LEU A 38 -2.81 3.60 19.62
N ASP A 39 -4.07 3.86 19.30
CA ASP A 39 -4.55 4.31 18.00
C ASP A 39 -3.92 5.68 17.63
N GLU A 40 -3.93 6.63 18.56
CA GLU A 40 -3.34 7.96 18.36
C GLU A 40 -1.84 7.89 18.05
N LEU A 41 -1.09 7.14 18.87
CA LEU A 41 0.36 6.94 18.66
C LEU A 41 0.65 6.24 17.35
N LEU A 42 -0.06 5.15 17.06
CA LEU A 42 0.16 4.39 15.82
C LEU A 42 -0.14 5.22 14.58
N ARG A 43 -1.25 5.96 14.58
CA ARG A 43 -1.59 6.90 13.50
C ARG A 43 -0.52 7.96 13.32
N GLY A 44 -0.05 8.56 14.41
CA GLY A 44 1.01 9.56 14.37
C GLY A 44 2.30 9.04 13.75
N TRP A 45 2.76 7.85 14.15
CA TRP A 45 3.97 7.22 13.58
C TRP A 45 3.80 6.84 12.11
N LEU A 46 2.64 6.33 11.72
CA LEU A 46 2.37 5.99 10.32
C LEU A 46 2.26 7.24 9.45
N CYS A 47 1.68 8.34 9.94
CA CYS A 47 1.72 9.63 9.26
C CYS A 47 3.15 10.13 9.05
N GLN A 48 4.00 10.06 10.07
CA GLN A 48 5.43 10.42 9.95
C GLN A 48 6.16 9.54 8.93
N ALA A 49 5.91 8.23 8.93
CA ALA A 49 6.56 7.30 8.00
C ALA A 49 6.12 7.49 6.54
N THR A 50 4.96 8.07 6.30
CA THR A 50 4.34 8.19 4.97
C THR A 50 4.25 9.61 4.43
N GLY A 51 4.46 10.62 5.28
CA GLY A 51 4.33 12.04 4.92
C GLY A 51 2.88 12.52 4.73
N TYR A 52 1.89 11.74 5.17
CA TYR A 52 0.48 12.13 5.11
C TYR A 52 0.02 12.85 6.37
N ALA A 53 -1.06 13.63 6.22
CA ALA A 53 -1.63 14.45 7.29
C ALA A 53 -2.65 13.69 8.16
N GLY A 54 -3.35 12.71 7.60
CA GLY A 54 -4.37 11.95 8.31
C GLY A 54 -4.45 10.50 7.90
N ILE A 55 -4.98 9.67 8.81
CA ILE A 55 -5.05 8.23 8.61
C ILE A 55 -6.28 7.63 9.29
N SER A 56 -6.85 6.59 8.70
CA SER A 56 -7.87 5.75 9.31
C SER A 56 -7.37 4.31 9.39
N LEU A 57 -7.46 3.69 10.58
CA LEU A 57 -7.14 2.28 10.81
C LEU A 57 -8.34 1.35 10.60
N GLN A 58 -9.45 1.88 10.10
CA GLN A 58 -10.70 1.12 9.96
C GLN A 58 -10.64 -0.01 8.93
N PRO A 59 -9.99 0.12 7.74
CA PRO A 59 -9.97 -0.95 6.75
C PRO A 59 -9.25 -2.21 7.23
N ASN A 60 -9.83 -3.38 6.92
CA ASN A 60 -9.34 -4.71 7.34
C ASN A 60 -8.48 -5.42 6.29
N ALA A 61 -8.47 -4.94 5.04
CA ALA A 61 -7.75 -5.56 3.93
C ALA A 61 -7.29 -4.50 2.93
N GLY A 62 -6.28 -4.82 2.09
CA GLY A 62 -5.77 -3.92 1.06
C GLY A 62 -6.88 -3.38 0.16
N SER A 63 -7.71 -4.26 -0.38
CA SER A 63 -8.86 -3.87 -1.21
C SER A 63 -9.87 -2.98 -0.48
N GLN A 64 -10.04 -3.15 0.82
CA GLN A 64 -10.89 -2.27 1.62
C GLN A 64 -10.23 -0.91 1.85
N GLY A 65 -8.89 -0.86 1.99
CA GLY A 65 -8.13 0.38 1.99
C GLY A 65 -8.20 1.12 0.65
N GLU A 66 -8.10 0.37 -0.46
CA GLU A 66 -8.33 0.93 -1.81
C GLU A 66 -9.72 1.54 -1.93
N TYR A 67 -10.74 0.79 -1.53
CA TYR A 67 -12.13 1.25 -1.54
C TYR A 67 -12.31 2.53 -0.71
N ALA A 68 -11.80 2.55 0.52
CA ALA A 68 -11.91 3.72 1.41
C ALA A 68 -11.20 4.97 0.85
N GLY A 69 -10.00 4.79 0.30
CA GLY A 69 -9.24 5.90 -0.29
C GLY A 69 -9.89 6.47 -1.55
N LEU A 70 -10.45 5.61 -2.41
CA LEU A 70 -11.17 6.04 -3.60
C LEU A 70 -12.51 6.71 -3.25
N LEU A 71 -13.20 6.25 -2.19
CA LEU A 71 -14.38 6.95 -1.66
C LEU A 71 -14.03 8.36 -1.17
N ALA A 72 -12.87 8.52 -0.50
CA ALA A 72 -12.41 9.83 -0.06
C ALA A 72 -12.17 10.77 -1.24
N ILE A 73 -11.50 10.30 -2.30
CA ILE A 73 -11.28 11.07 -3.54
C ILE A 73 -12.61 11.47 -4.18
N LYS A 74 -13.53 10.52 -4.31
CA LYS A 74 -14.85 10.78 -4.89
C LYS A 74 -15.64 11.81 -4.09
N ALA A 75 -15.72 11.63 -2.77
CA ALA A 75 -16.41 12.57 -1.88
C ALA A 75 -15.78 13.98 -1.90
N PHE A 76 -14.46 14.06 -2.05
CA PHE A 76 -13.76 15.33 -2.25
C PHE A 76 -14.24 16.03 -3.53
N HIS A 77 -14.23 15.36 -4.68
CA HIS A 77 -14.71 15.95 -5.94
C HIS A 77 -16.19 16.35 -5.87
N GLU A 78 -17.03 15.48 -5.30
CA GLU A 78 -18.45 15.79 -5.09
C GLU A 78 -18.66 17.04 -4.21
N SER A 79 -17.84 17.21 -3.17
CA SER A 79 -17.91 18.37 -2.28
C SER A 79 -17.59 19.70 -2.96
N ARG A 80 -16.86 19.64 -4.07
CA ARG A 80 -16.48 20.78 -4.91
C ARG A 80 -17.44 21.04 -6.08
N GLY A 81 -18.51 20.24 -6.18
CA GLY A 81 -19.43 20.30 -7.32
C GLY A 81 -18.89 19.61 -8.59
N GLU A 82 -17.85 18.80 -8.44
CA GLU A 82 -17.15 18.10 -9.53
C GLU A 82 -17.52 16.61 -9.61
N ALA A 83 -18.76 16.24 -9.28
CA ALA A 83 -19.24 14.85 -9.33
C ALA A 83 -19.12 14.19 -10.73
N HIS A 84 -18.90 14.98 -11.78
CA HIS A 84 -18.65 14.52 -13.13
C HIS A 84 -17.24 13.95 -13.34
N ARG A 85 -16.30 14.17 -12.41
CA ARG A 85 -14.97 13.55 -12.42
C ARG A 85 -15.07 12.09 -12.01
N ASN A 86 -15.09 11.20 -12.98
CA ASN A 86 -15.34 9.78 -12.78
C ASN A 86 -14.34 8.86 -13.51
N ILE A 87 -13.28 9.42 -14.10
CA ILE A 87 -12.22 8.64 -14.76
C ILE A 87 -11.10 8.34 -13.76
N CYS A 88 -10.73 7.06 -13.66
CA CYS A 88 -9.55 6.58 -12.93
C CYS A 88 -8.55 6.02 -13.94
N LEU A 89 -7.38 6.63 -14.04
CA LEU A 89 -6.27 6.09 -14.83
C LEU A 89 -5.56 4.99 -14.04
N ILE A 90 -5.23 3.89 -14.70
CA ILE A 90 -4.54 2.76 -14.05
C ILE A 90 -3.48 2.21 -15.01
N PRO A 91 -2.17 2.23 -14.65
CA PRO A 91 -1.13 1.61 -15.45
C PRO A 91 -1.36 0.11 -15.64
N SER A 92 -0.97 -0.42 -16.78
CA SER A 92 -1.12 -1.86 -17.11
C SER A 92 -0.35 -2.78 -16.17
N SER A 93 0.63 -2.25 -15.43
CA SER A 93 1.39 -2.95 -14.39
C SER A 93 0.69 -3.01 -13.03
N ALA A 94 -0.45 -2.31 -12.85
CA ALA A 94 -1.13 -2.24 -11.56
C ALA A 94 -1.65 -3.61 -11.08
N HIS A 95 -1.76 -3.77 -9.76
CA HIS A 95 -2.38 -4.97 -9.19
C HIS A 95 -3.84 -5.09 -9.64
N GLY A 96 -4.29 -6.32 -9.89
CA GLY A 96 -5.63 -6.60 -10.40
C GLY A 96 -6.79 -6.13 -9.50
N THR A 97 -6.54 -5.84 -8.22
CA THR A 97 -7.54 -5.27 -7.31
C THR A 97 -7.81 -3.79 -7.57
N ASN A 98 -6.84 -3.04 -8.12
CA ASN A 98 -7.00 -1.60 -8.34
C ASN A 98 -8.18 -1.28 -9.29
N PRO A 99 -8.28 -1.88 -10.49
CA PRO A 99 -9.44 -1.65 -11.35
C PRO A 99 -10.76 -2.12 -10.74
N ALA A 100 -10.76 -3.21 -9.97
CA ALA A 100 -11.96 -3.70 -9.30
C ALA A 100 -12.45 -2.70 -8.23
N SER A 101 -11.54 -2.18 -7.40
CA SER A 101 -11.85 -1.17 -6.38
C SER A 101 -12.35 0.14 -7.00
N ALA A 102 -11.74 0.58 -8.12
CA ALA A 102 -12.20 1.77 -8.85
C ALA A 102 -13.64 1.59 -9.38
N GLN A 103 -13.96 0.43 -9.95
CA GLN A 103 -15.32 0.12 -10.40
C GLN A 103 -16.32 0.04 -9.26
N MET A 104 -15.93 -0.50 -8.09
CA MET A 104 -16.81 -0.57 -6.91
C MET A 104 -17.27 0.81 -6.42
N VAL A 105 -16.44 1.84 -6.52
CA VAL A 105 -16.82 3.20 -6.15
C VAL A 105 -17.52 3.96 -7.29
N GLY A 106 -17.70 3.31 -8.46
CA GLY A 106 -18.39 3.87 -9.62
C GLY A 106 -17.50 4.72 -10.52
N LEU A 107 -16.17 4.56 -10.45
CA LEU A 107 -15.23 5.17 -11.39
C LEU A 107 -15.08 4.32 -12.65
N GLN A 108 -14.84 4.99 -13.77
CA GLN A 108 -14.53 4.36 -15.05
C GLN A 108 -13.02 4.20 -15.19
N VAL A 109 -12.56 2.99 -15.40
CA VAL A 109 -11.13 2.69 -15.55
C VAL A 109 -10.68 2.96 -16.97
N VAL A 110 -9.59 3.70 -17.11
CA VAL A 110 -8.84 3.88 -18.37
C VAL A 110 -7.43 3.38 -18.10
N VAL A 111 -7.03 2.36 -18.86
CA VAL A 111 -5.70 1.76 -18.74
C VAL A 111 -4.69 2.62 -19.46
N THR A 112 -3.57 2.94 -18.80
CA THR A 112 -2.39 3.58 -19.39
C THR A 112 -1.28 2.55 -19.60
N LYS A 113 -0.42 2.79 -20.58
CA LYS A 113 0.65 1.86 -20.92
C LYS A 113 1.82 1.97 -19.97
N CYS A 114 2.61 0.89 -19.91
CA CYS A 114 3.96 0.90 -19.39
C CYS A 114 4.95 0.75 -20.53
N ASP A 115 6.18 1.24 -20.31
CA ASP A 115 7.30 1.05 -21.22
C ASP A 115 7.87 -0.39 -21.11
N ASP A 116 8.84 -0.71 -21.94
CA ASP A 116 9.49 -2.04 -21.97
C ASP A 116 10.30 -2.34 -20.68
N ASN A 117 10.62 -1.33 -19.89
CA ASN A 117 11.31 -1.44 -18.60
C ASN A 117 10.32 -1.59 -17.42
N GLY A 118 9.02 -1.51 -17.69
CA GLY A 118 7.96 -1.66 -16.69
C GLY A 118 7.61 -0.35 -15.95
N ASN A 119 8.12 0.81 -16.39
CA ASN A 119 7.71 2.11 -15.87
C ASN A 119 6.44 2.59 -16.57
N VAL A 120 5.77 3.58 -15.99
CA VAL A 120 4.62 4.23 -16.65
C VAL A 120 5.11 4.97 -17.90
N ASP A 121 4.48 4.73 -19.05
CA ASP A 121 4.72 5.48 -20.28
C ASP A 121 4.16 6.91 -20.11
N MET A 122 5.07 7.87 -19.93
CA MET A 122 4.70 9.26 -19.67
C MET A 122 4.03 9.96 -20.84
N ASP A 123 4.29 9.54 -22.08
CA ASP A 123 3.64 10.11 -23.26
C ASP A 123 2.20 9.60 -23.37
N ASP A 124 1.98 8.31 -23.16
CA ASP A 124 0.63 7.74 -23.10
C ASP A 124 -0.17 8.34 -21.93
N LEU A 125 0.46 8.51 -20.77
CA LEU A 125 -0.17 9.16 -19.62
C LEU A 125 -0.57 10.61 -19.92
N ARG A 126 0.30 11.39 -20.56
CA ARG A 126 0.01 12.79 -20.94
C ARG A 126 -1.20 12.86 -21.85
N GLN A 127 -1.23 12.03 -22.89
CA GLN A 127 -2.36 11.95 -23.82
C GLN A 127 -3.65 11.55 -23.09
N ALA A 128 -3.59 10.60 -22.16
CA ALA A 128 -4.75 10.18 -21.37
C ALA A 128 -5.25 11.31 -20.46
N CYS A 129 -4.36 12.03 -19.79
CA CYS A 129 -4.69 13.18 -18.94
C CYS A 129 -5.34 14.30 -19.76
N GLU A 130 -4.79 14.66 -20.91
CA GLU A 130 -5.35 15.66 -21.80
C GLU A 130 -6.76 15.27 -22.29
N LYS A 131 -6.90 14.05 -22.80
CA LYS A 131 -8.16 13.51 -23.31
C LYS A 131 -9.27 13.49 -22.28
N HIS A 132 -8.93 13.17 -21.02
CA HIS A 132 -9.90 13.00 -19.94
C HIS A 132 -9.89 14.14 -18.92
N SER A 133 -9.19 15.25 -19.17
CA SER A 133 -8.93 16.34 -18.22
C SER A 133 -10.16 16.79 -17.45
N SER A 134 -11.29 17.02 -18.14
CA SER A 134 -12.53 17.47 -17.49
C SER A 134 -13.21 16.42 -16.59
N LYS A 135 -12.87 15.13 -16.75
CA LYS A 135 -13.49 14.01 -16.04
C LYS A 135 -12.49 13.23 -15.17
N LEU A 136 -11.24 13.62 -15.17
CA LEU A 136 -10.18 12.92 -14.43
C LEU A 136 -10.43 13.05 -12.93
N ALA A 137 -10.75 11.94 -12.27
CA ALA A 137 -10.87 11.86 -10.83
C ALA A 137 -9.52 11.57 -10.17
N CYS A 138 -8.84 10.54 -10.66
CA CYS A 138 -7.56 10.11 -10.09
C CYS A 138 -6.78 9.21 -11.04
N ILE A 139 -5.52 8.97 -10.67
CA ILE A 139 -4.70 7.85 -11.11
C ILE A 139 -4.46 6.91 -9.93
N MET A 140 -4.37 5.61 -10.15
CA MET A 140 -3.86 4.64 -9.16
C MET A 140 -2.53 4.08 -9.65
N ILE A 141 -1.46 4.33 -8.91
CA ILE A 141 -0.12 3.80 -9.18
C ILE A 141 0.36 2.94 -8.02
N THR A 142 1.23 1.99 -8.29
CA THR A 142 1.94 1.21 -7.27
C THR A 142 3.38 1.72 -7.19
N TYR A 143 3.87 2.03 -5.97
CA TYR A 143 5.24 2.52 -5.79
C TYR A 143 5.92 1.90 -4.57
N PRO A 144 7.08 1.21 -4.72
CA PRO A 144 7.69 0.80 -6.00
C PRO A 144 6.74 -0.04 -6.85
N SER A 145 6.99 -0.11 -8.16
CA SER A 145 6.08 -0.80 -9.08
C SER A 145 5.96 -2.30 -8.76
N THR A 146 4.91 -2.96 -9.26
CA THR A 146 4.75 -4.42 -9.15
C THR A 146 5.88 -5.21 -9.83
N HIS A 147 6.67 -4.56 -10.65
CA HIS A 147 7.88 -5.13 -11.27
C HIS A 147 9.12 -5.06 -10.36
N GLY A 148 9.00 -4.50 -9.15
CA GLY A 148 10.11 -4.35 -8.21
C GLY A 148 11.06 -3.20 -8.55
N VAL A 149 10.60 -2.21 -9.29
CA VAL A 149 11.41 -1.07 -9.78
C VAL A 149 10.89 0.24 -9.23
N PHE A 150 11.79 1.17 -8.90
CA PHE A 150 11.43 2.54 -8.56
C PHE A 150 11.08 3.32 -9.84
N GLU A 151 9.89 3.90 -9.88
CA GLU A 151 9.45 4.81 -10.92
C GLU A 151 10.23 6.14 -10.80
N THR A 152 11.17 6.39 -11.69
CA THR A 152 12.06 7.57 -11.61
C THR A 152 11.32 8.89 -11.84
N GLN A 153 10.24 8.86 -12.61
CA GLN A 153 9.43 10.04 -12.98
C GLN A 153 8.18 10.21 -12.10
N VAL A 154 8.13 9.56 -10.92
CA VAL A 154 6.92 9.59 -10.06
C VAL A 154 6.48 11.01 -9.69
N LYS A 155 7.41 11.94 -9.44
CA LYS A 155 7.06 13.33 -9.13
C LYS A 155 6.45 14.07 -10.32
N GLU A 156 7.01 13.87 -11.52
CA GLU A 156 6.46 14.44 -12.76
C GLU A 156 5.08 13.87 -13.06
N LEU A 157 4.90 12.56 -12.88
CA LEU A 157 3.62 11.89 -13.00
C LEU A 157 2.56 12.52 -12.06
N CYS A 158 2.89 12.70 -10.79
CA CYS A 158 1.99 13.32 -9.83
C CYS A 158 1.61 14.75 -10.24
N GLN A 159 2.59 15.56 -10.62
CA GLN A 159 2.36 16.94 -11.08
C GLN A 159 1.48 17.00 -12.32
N LEU A 160 1.71 16.10 -13.28
CA LEU A 160 0.90 16.00 -14.49
C LEU A 160 -0.57 15.73 -14.16
N VAL A 161 -0.86 14.75 -13.31
CA VAL A 161 -2.23 14.40 -12.90
C VAL A 161 -2.89 15.57 -12.15
N HIS A 162 -2.17 16.20 -11.23
CA HIS A 162 -2.66 17.36 -10.47
C HIS A 162 -2.97 18.55 -11.41
N SER A 163 -2.17 18.80 -12.44
CA SER A 163 -2.40 19.90 -13.41
C SER A 163 -3.71 19.74 -14.18
N HIS A 164 -4.23 18.51 -14.28
CA HIS A 164 -5.54 18.19 -14.87
C HIS A 164 -6.67 18.06 -13.83
N GLY A 165 -6.41 18.43 -12.58
CA GLY A 165 -7.39 18.40 -11.48
C GLY A 165 -7.67 17.02 -10.90
N GLY A 166 -6.93 15.99 -11.30
CA GLY A 166 -7.00 14.64 -10.75
C GLY A 166 -6.23 14.51 -9.43
N ARG A 167 -6.50 13.43 -8.68
CA ARG A 167 -5.78 13.04 -7.48
C ARG A 167 -4.89 11.84 -7.73
N VAL A 168 -3.82 11.71 -6.96
CA VAL A 168 -2.88 10.58 -7.05
C VAL A 168 -3.10 9.61 -5.91
N TYR A 169 -3.59 8.42 -6.25
CA TYR A 169 -3.66 7.29 -5.33
C TYR A 169 -2.40 6.44 -5.49
N VAL A 170 -1.61 6.33 -4.44
CA VAL A 170 -0.42 5.47 -4.41
C VAL A 170 -0.77 4.18 -3.67
N ASP A 171 -0.77 3.06 -4.38
CA ASP A 171 -0.83 1.73 -3.75
C ASP A 171 0.47 1.52 -2.97
N GLY A 172 0.40 1.78 -1.68
CA GLY A 172 1.47 1.63 -0.70
C GLY A 172 1.34 0.34 0.12
N ALA A 173 0.66 -0.67 -0.42
CA ALA A 173 0.47 -1.95 0.26
C ALA A 173 1.79 -2.51 0.81
N ASN A 174 2.89 -2.28 0.13
CA ASN A 174 4.21 -2.67 0.57
C ASN A 174 5.16 -1.46 0.67
N MET A 175 5.52 -1.11 1.90
CA MET A 175 6.44 -0.01 2.23
C MET A 175 7.87 -0.49 2.52
N ASN A 176 8.21 -1.75 2.25
CA ASN A 176 9.51 -2.32 2.62
C ASN A 176 10.72 -1.65 1.95
N ALA A 177 10.52 -0.91 0.86
CA ALA A 177 11.58 -0.13 0.22
C ALA A 177 11.48 1.38 0.49
N LEU A 178 10.55 1.83 1.32
CA LEU A 178 10.24 3.25 1.48
C LEU A 178 10.49 3.79 2.89
N VAL A 179 10.12 3.05 3.95
CA VAL A 179 10.14 3.56 5.32
C VAL A 179 11.53 4.11 5.69
N GLY A 180 11.58 5.39 6.04
CA GLY A 180 12.81 6.09 6.39
C GLY A 180 13.68 6.54 5.21
N LEU A 181 13.26 6.26 3.96
CA LEU A 181 13.99 6.68 2.74
C LEU A 181 13.13 7.57 1.83
N ALA A 182 11.85 7.26 1.67
CA ALA A 182 10.91 8.04 0.85
C ALA A 182 9.50 7.96 1.42
N ALA A 183 8.77 9.07 1.33
CA ALA A 183 7.41 9.18 1.85
C ALA A 183 6.42 9.50 0.70
N PRO A 184 5.38 8.68 0.49
CA PRO A 184 4.43 8.89 -0.60
C PRO A 184 3.75 10.26 -0.58
N GLY A 185 3.43 10.79 0.59
CA GLY A 185 2.86 12.12 0.73
C GLY A 185 3.80 13.25 0.29
N GLU A 186 5.13 13.04 0.34
CA GLU A 186 6.13 14.04 -0.02
C GLU A 186 6.46 14.06 -1.52
N PHE A 187 6.30 12.95 -2.22
CA PHE A 187 6.55 12.94 -3.66
C PHE A 187 5.32 13.26 -4.52
N GLY A 188 4.15 13.49 -3.89
CA GLY A 188 2.94 13.94 -4.57
C GLY A 188 1.77 12.96 -4.52
N GLY A 189 1.83 11.91 -3.72
CA GLY A 189 0.68 11.05 -3.45
C GLY A 189 -0.37 11.79 -2.59
N ASP A 190 -1.63 11.72 -2.99
CA ASP A 190 -2.74 12.31 -2.21
C ASP A 190 -3.35 11.30 -1.24
N VAL A 191 -3.37 10.04 -1.64
CA VAL A 191 -3.95 8.93 -0.86
C VAL A 191 -3.05 7.71 -0.99
N SER A 192 -2.89 6.97 0.09
CA SER A 192 -2.31 5.61 0.07
C SER A 192 -3.07 4.69 1.01
N HIS A 193 -3.11 3.41 0.70
CA HIS A 193 -3.33 2.39 1.72
C HIS A 193 -2.03 1.68 2.05
N LEU A 194 -1.92 1.19 3.28
CA LEU A 194 -0.80 0.41 3.77
C LEU A 194 -1.29 -0.97 4.16
N ASN A 195 -0.44 -1.99 4.02
CA ASN A 195 -0.73 -3.30 4.59
C ASN A 195 0.19 -3.53 5.80
N LEU A 196 -0.34 -3.37 7.03
CA LEU A 196 0.46 -3.59 8.24
C LEU A 196 0.98 -5.03 8.35
N HIS A 197 0.30 -5.98 7.70
CA HIS A 197 0.73 -7.37 7.59
C HIS A 197 1.86 -7.62 6.56
N LYS A 198 2.35 -6.59 5.88
CA LYS A 198 3.55 -6.69 5.02
C LYS A 198 4.75 -6.01 5.68
N THR A 199 4.67 -4.71 5.92
CA THR A 199 5.81 -3.90 6.38
C THR A 199 5.91 -3.78 7.89
N PHE A 200 4.79 -3.91 8.62
CA PHE A 200 4.68 -3.65 10.06
C PHE A 200 4.30 -4.88 10.88
N CYS A 201 4.69 -6.05 10.42
CA CYS A 201 4.75 -7.32 11.15
C CYS A 201 3.44 -7.96 11.62
N ILE A 202 2.26 -7.46 11.27
CA ILE A 202 1.02 -8.17 11.59
C ILE A 202 1.01 -9.50 10.80
N PRO A 203 0.79 -10.66 11.46
CA PRO A 203 0.67 -11.93 10.76
C PRO A 203 -0.64 -11.99 9.99
N HIS A 204 -0.59 -12.31 8.69
CA HIS A 204 -1.79 -12.44 7.85
C HIS A 204 -2.36 -13.86 7.86
N GLY A 205 -1.54 -14.86 8.17
CA GLY A 205 -1.95 -16.24 8.43
C GLY A 205 -2.76 -16.90 7.32
N GLY A 206 -2.39 -16.65 6.06
CA GLY A 206 -3.11 -17.21 4.92
C GLY A 206 -4.50 -16.60 4.67
N GLY A 207 -4.68 -15.34 5.04
CA GLY A 207 -5.95 -14.60 4.88
C GLY A 207 -6.63 -14.26 6.21
N GLY A 208 -5.88 -14.36 7.30
CA GLY A 208 -6.31 -13.98 8.65
C GLY A 208 -6.45 -12.47 8.84
N PRO A 209 -6.37 -12.00 10.10
CA PRO A 209 -6.66 -10.61 10.44
C PRO A 209 -5.69 -9.67 9.73
N GLY A 210 -6.24 -8.73 8.95
CA GLY A 210 -5.48 -7.67 8.29
C GLY A 210 -5.83 -6.32 8.89
N VAL A 211 -4.91 -5.37 8.78
CA VAL A 211 -5.17 -3.95 8.98
C VAL A 211 -4.50 -3.20 7.84
N CYS A 212 -5.29 -2.43 7.13
CA CYS A 212 -4.85 -1.70 5.95
C CYS A 212 -5.22 -0.23 6.07
N PRO A 213 -4.44 0.54 6.84
CA PRO A 213 -4.68 1.96 7.02
C PRO A 213 -4.81 2.69 5.70
N VAL A 214 -5.75 3.61 5.61
CA VAL A 214 -5.84 4.58 4.52
C VAL A 214 -5.30 5.92 5.00
N CYS A 215 -4.29 6.43 4.29
CA CYS A 215 -3.58 7.67 4.60
C CYS A 215 -3.93 8.72 3.55
N VAL A 216 -4.05 9.98 3.95
CA VAL A 216 -4.45 11.05 3.04
C VAL A 216 -3.75 12.37 3.37
N VAL A 217 -3.62 13.24 2.37
CA VAL A 217 -3.22 14.64 2.54
C VAL A 217 -4.29 15.45 3.29
N GLU A 218 -3.93 16.63 3.79
CA GLU A 218 -4.73 17.48 4.68
C GLU A 218 -6.15 17.74 4.16
N ASP A 219 -6.31 18.11 2.90
CA ASP A 219 -7.61 18.45 2.33
C ASP A 219 -8.54 17.24 2.12
N LEU A 220 -8.02 16.02 2.23
CA LEU A 220 -8.78 14.78 2.19
C LEU A 220 -9.12 14.21 3.58
N VAL A 221 -8.54 14.75 4.66
CA VAL A 221 -8.83 14.28 6.05
C VAL A 221 -10.32 14.29 6.38
N PRO A 222 -11.12 15.30 5.99
CA PRO A 222 -12.56 15.31 6.25
C PRO A 222 -13.36 14.18 5.56
N PHE A 223 -12.75 13.51 4.60
CA PHE A 223 -13.37 12.45 3.80
C PHE A 223 -12.88 11.03 4.18
N LEU A 224 -12.05 10.92 5.20
CA LEU A 224 -11.72 9.61 5.78
C LEU A 224 -12.98 8.93 6.32
N PRO A 225 -13.04 7.57 6.34
CA PRO A 225 -14.20 6.85 6.85
C PRO A 225 -14.57 7.25 8.28
N GLY A 226 -15.84 7.60 8.49
CA GLY A 226 -16.44 7.77 9.81
C GLY A 226 -17.01 6.47 10.36
N HIS A 227 -17.53 6.49 11.59
CA HIS A 227 -18.22 5.36 12.19
C HIS A 227 -19.32 5.82 13.15
N ALA A 228 -20.52 5.27 12.98
CA ALA A 228 -21.69 5.69 13.74
C ALA A 228 -21.55 5.50 15.27
N THR A 229 -20.85 4.44 15.71
CA THR A 229 -20.64 4.17 17.14
C THR A 229 -19.68 5.14 17.83
N GLY A 230 -18.83 5.83 17.07
CA GLY A 230 -17.91 6.86 17.58
C GLY A 230 -18.49 8.28 17.55
N GLY A 231 -19.75 8.44 17.15
CA GLY A 231 -20.36 9.77 16.94
C GLY A 231 -19.78 10.53 15.75
N ASP A 232 -18.97 9.89 14.94
CA ASP A 232 -18.31 10.47 13.77
C ASP A 232 -19.23 10.34 12.55
N THR A 233 -19.80 11.48 12.14
CA THR A 233 -20.74 11.59 11.02
C THR A 233 -20.08 12.12 9.74
N ARG A 234 -18.83 11.70 9.46
CA ARG A 234 -18.13 12.11 8.23
C ARG A 234 -18.94 11.74 6.99
N LYS A 235 -18.64 12.42 5.87
CA LYS A 235 -19.34 12.20 4.58
C LYS A 235 -19.19 10.77 4.06
N VAL A 236 -18.01 10.17 4.26
CA VAL A 236 -17.78 8.78 3.97
C VAL A 236 -18.16 7.96 5.20
N GLY A 237 -19.11 7.04 5.04
CA GLY A 237 -19.57 6.17 6.10
C GLY A 237 -18.54 5.10 6.48
N ALA A 238 -18.94 4.18 7.38
CA ALA A 238 -18.10 3.08 7.81
C ALA A 238 -17.75 2.14 6.65
N VAL A 239 -16.49 1.72 6.57
CA VAL A 239 -16.00 0.72 5.60
C VAL A 239 -15.77 -0.65 6.26
N SER A 240 -15.86 -0.73 7.59
CA SER A 240 -15.84 -1.98 8.35
C SER A 240 -16.83 -1.94 9.51
N ALA A 241 -17.11 -3.11 10.09
CA ALA A 241 -18.08 -3.24 11.17
C ALA A 241 -17.64 -2.59 12.48
N ALA A 242 -16.34 -2.48 12.72
CA ALA A 242 -15.77 -1.90 13.94
C ALA A 242 -14.99 -0.61 13.65
N PRO A 243 -14.97 0.36 14.58
CA PRO A 243 -14.31 1.66 14.39
C PRO A 243 -12.81 1.57 14.07
N LEU A 244 -12.13 0.61 14.66
CA LEU A 244 -10.69 0.34 14.47
C LEU A 244 -10.43 -0.94 13.65
N GLY A 245 -11.41 -1.42 12.90
CA GLY A 245 -11.28 -2.63 12.11
C GLY A 245 -10.89 -3.85 12.97
N ASN A 246 -9.70 -4.41 12.77
CA ASN A 246 -9.15 -5.51 13.55
C ASN A 246 -8.28 -4.99 14.70
N ALA A 247 -8.88 -4.33 15.68
CA ALA A 247 -8.17 -3.67 16.77
C ALA A 247 -7.23 -4.60 17.56
N ALA A 248 -7.60 -5.86 17.74
CA ALA A 248 -6.82 -6.83 18.54
C ALA A 248 -5.39 -7.07 18.01
N VAL A 249 -5.11 -6.82 16.73
CA VAL A 249 -3.76 -7.01 16.14
C VAL A 249 -2.96 -5.71 16.02
N LEU A 250 -3.54 -4.55 16.32
CA LEU A 250 -2.83 -3.27 16.30
C LEU A 250 -1.63 -3.21 17.26
N PRO A 251 -1.68 -3.83 18.46
CA PRO A 251 -0.54 -3.86 19.36
C PRO A 251 0.74 -4.43 18.74
N ILE A 252 0.62 -5.35 17.78
CA ILE A 252 1.78 -5.95 17.10
C ILE A 252 2.57 -4.88 16.32
N SER A 253 1.91 -4.10 15.47
CA SER A 253 2.56 -3.03 14.74
C SER A 253 3.04 -1.92 15.67
N TRP A 254 2.29 -1.60 16.71
CA TRP A 254 2.68 -0.61 17.72
C TRP A 254 3.98 -1.04 18.41
N MET A 255 4.06 -2.30 18.89
CA MET A 255 5.26 -2.86 19.51
C MET A 255 6.44 -2.88 18.54
N TYR A 256 6.22 -3.33 17.30
CA TYR A 256 7.25 -3.37 16.28
C TYR A 256 7.87 -2.00 16.04
N ILE A 257 7.05 -0.98 15.78
CA ILE A 257 7.53 0.38 15.55
C ILE A 257 8.25 0.92 16.80
N ARG A 258 7.68 0.68 17.99
CA ARG A 258 8.27 1.15 19.26
C ARG A 258 9.61 0.52 19.56
N MET A 259 9.78 -0.77 19.29
CA MET A 259 11.02 -1.51 19.51
C MET A 259 12.09 -1.16 18.49
N MET A 260 11.72 -1.01 17.22
CA MET A 260 12.66 -0.68 16.14
C MET A 260 13.12 0.78 16.21
N GLY A 261 12.22 1.69 16.54
CA GLY A 261 12.45 3.12 16.41
C GLY A 261 12.74 3.54 14.96
N GLU A 262 12.91 4.83 14.72
CA GLU A 262 13.27 5.36 13.40
C GLU A 262 14.54 4.72 12.82
N PRO A 263 15.66 4.60 13.55
CA PRO A 263 16.88 3.98 13.01
C PRO A 263 16.69 2.52 12.61
N GLY A 264 15.95 1.74 13.40
CA GLY A 264 15.69 0.33 13.11
C GLY A 264 14.77 0.14 11.91
N LEU A 265 13.74 0.94 11.77
CA LEU A 265 12.84 0.91 10.61
C LEU A 265 13.59 1.25 9.32
N LYS A 266 14.44 2.28 9.35
CA LYS A 266 15.29 2.65 8.21
C LYS A 266 16.26 1.53 7.86
N LEU A 267 16.97 0.98 8.84
CA LEU A 267 17.91 -0.14 8.65
C LEU A 267 17.20 -1.36 8.05
N ALA A 268 15.97 -1.66 8.48
CA ALA A 268 15.18 -2.75 7.90
C ALA A 268 14.88 -2.52 6.41
N THR A 269 14.57 -1.29 6.01
CA THR A 269 14.35 -0.91 4.61
C THR A 269 15.63 -1.03 3.79
N GLU A 270 16.74 -0.47 4.28
CA GLU A 270 18.05 -0.54 3.63
C GLU A 270 18.50 -2.00 3.45
N THR A 271 18.30 -2.84 4.47
CA THR A 271 18.61 -4.28 4.41
C THR A 271 17.75 -5.00 3.39
N ALA A 272 16.46 -4.70 3.30
CA ALA A 272 15.57 -5.30 2.31
C ALA A 272 16.02 -4.99 0.88
N ILE A 273 16.35 -3.72 0.60
CA ILE A 273 16.87 -3.29 -0.71
C ILE A 273 18.22 -3.96 -1.01
N LEU A 274 19.13 -3.98 -0.04
CA LEU A 274 20.45 -4.63 -0.20
C LEU A 274 20.29 -6.11 -0.52
N ASN A 275 19.45 -6.83 0.21
CA ASN A 275 19.23 -8.27 0.00
C ASN A 275 18.66 -8.58 -1.38
N ALA A 276 17.66 -7.81 -1.84
CA ALA A 276 17.06 -7.99 -3.16
C ALA A 276 18.11 -7.77 -4.27
N ASN A 277 18.91 -6.71 -4.17
CA ASN A 277 19.98 -6.41 -5.13
C ASN A 277 21.11 -7.43 -5.08
N TYR A 278 21.48 -7.92 -3.88
CA TYR A 278 22.48 -8.98 -3.73
C TYR A 278 22.03 -10.28 -4.40
N ILE A 279 20.78 -10.70 -4.19
CA ILE A 279 20.20 -11.90 -4.82
C ILE A 279 20.16 -11.72 -6.34
N SER A 280 19.65 -10.58 -6.82
CA SER A 280 19.63 -10.25 -8.26
C SER A 280 21.02 -10.40 -8.88
N ALA A 281 22.03 -9.74 -8.30
CA ALA A 281 23.39 -9.79 -8.80
C ALA A 281 24.01 -11.21 -8.76
N ARG A 282 23.78 -11.97 -7.67
CA ARG A 282 24.31 -13.33 -7.51
C ARG A 282 23.70 -14.34 -8.47
N LEU A 283 22.46 -14.15 -8.83
CA LEU A 283 21.72 -15.08 -9.70
C LEU A 283 21.77 -14.69 -11.18
N GLN A 284 22.17 -13.47 -11.51
CA GLN A 284 22.10 -12.89 -12.86
C GLN A 284 22.66 -13.79 -13.98
N ALA A 285 23.73 -14.55 -13.71
CA ALA A 285 24.35 -15.42 -14.70
C ALA A 285 23.49 -16.64 -15.09
N HIS A 286 22.57 -17.06 -14.22
CA HIS A 286 21.72 -18.24 -14.39
C HIS A 286 20.24 -17.92 -14.46
N PHE A 287 19.83 -16.89 -13.74
CA PHE A 287 18.45 -16.43 -13.61
C PHE A 287 18.43 -14.90 -13.80
N PRO A 288 18.38 -14.41 -15.03
CA PRO A 288 18.41 -12.99 -15.30
C PRO A 288 17.25 -12.27 -14.59
N THR A 289 17.53 -11.08 -14.05
CA THR A 289 16.49 -10.20 -13.52
C THR A 289 15.69 -9.61 -14.68
N LEU A 290 14.36 -9.76 -14.65
CA LEU A 290 13.48 -9.36 -15.76
C LEU A 290 13.35 -7.85 -15.86
N TYR A 291 13.17 -7.18 -14.72
CA TYR A 291 13.02 -5.72 -14.66
C TYR A 291 14.01 -5.13 -13.66
N ALA A 292 14.67 -4.08 -14.05
CA ALA A 292 15.58 -3.30 -13.22
C ALA A 292 15.53 -1.82 -13.61
N GLY A 293 15.87 -0.93 -12.68
CA GLY A 293 16.00 0.50 -12.97
C GLY A 293 17.18 0.81 -13.88
N GLU A 294 17.34 2.07 -14.25
CA GLU A 294 18.38 2.58 -15.19
C GLU A 294 19.80 2.14 -14.85
N HIS A 295 20.11 1.95 -13.55
CA HIS A 295 21.42 1.51 -13.07
C HIS A 295 21.50 0.01 -12.77
N GLY A 296 20.53 -0.79 -13.23
CA GLY A 296 20.48 -2.22 -12.99
C GLY A 296 20.07 -2.63 -11.58
N HIS A 297 19.54 -1.69 -10.78
CA HIS A 297 19.09 -1.96 -9.41
C HIS A 297 17.58 -2.23 -9.34
N VAL A 298 17.22 -3.03 -8.32
CA VAL A 298 15.83 -3.32 -7.94
C VAL A 298 15.50 -2.71 -6.58
N ALA A 299 14.21 -2.66 -6.23
CA ALA A 299 13.75 -2.20 -4.93
C ALA A 299 13.97 -3.27 -3.84
N HIS A 300 12.95 -3.64 -3.09
CA HIS A 300 13.03 -4.64 -2.03
C HIS A 300 12.75 -6.08 -2.50
N GLU A 301 12.52 -6.27 -3.78
CA GLU A 301 12.24 -7.56 -4.43
C GLU A 301 12.70 -7.52 -5.89
N CYS A 302 12.91 -8.69 -6.49
CA CYS A 302 13.26 -8.81 -7.91
C CYS A 302 12.45 -9.93 -8.56
N ILE A 303 12.24 -9.81 -9.86
CA ILE A 303 11.61 -10.84 -10.68
C ILE A 303 12.71 -11.51 -11.51
N LEU A 304 12.90 -12.82 -11.28
CA LEU A 304 13.84 -13.64 -12.06
C LEU A 304 13.12 -14.19 -13.28
N ASP A 305 13.75 -14.07 -14.46
CA ASP A 305 13.18 -14.58 -15.71
C ASP A 305 13.49 -16.08 -15.87
N LEU A 306 12.44 -16.88 -15.86
CA LEU A 306 12.51 -18.34 -16.01
C LEU A 306 11.99 -18.83 -17.38
N ARG A 307 11.62 -17.93 -18.29
CA ARG A 307 10.99 -18.30 -19.57
C ARG A 307 11.89 -19.18 -20.42
N HIS A 308 13.19 -18.93 -20.40
CA HIS A 308 14.17 -19.73 -21.15
C HIS A 308 14.25 -21.20 -20.67
N PHE A 309 13.98 -21.49 -19.40
CA PHE A 309 13.93 -22.88 -18.91
C PHE A 309 12.68 -23.60 -19.40
N LYS A 310 11.55 -22.90 -19.47
CA LYS A 310 10.33 -23.45 -20.06
C LYS A 310 10.54 -23.85 -21.52
N GLU A 311 11.23 -23.01 -22.29
CA GLU A 311 11.49 -23.25 -23.71
C GLU A 311 12.53 -24.35 -23.94
N SER A 312 13.60 -24.38 -23.15
CA SER A 312 14.74 -25.30 -23.36
C SER A 312 14.54 -26.68 -22.76
N CYS A 313 13.85 -26.79 -21.62
CA CYS A 313 13.73 -28.07 -20.88
C CYS A 313 12.36 -28.31 -20.23
N GLY A 314 11.38 -27.46 -20.48
CA GLY A 314 10.01 -27.60 -19.96
C GLY A 314 9.84 -27.30 -18.48
N VAL A 315 10.87 -26.77 -17.79
CA VAL A 315 10.80 -26.42 -16.37
C VAL A 315 10.05 -25.10 -16.21
N MET A 316 9.03 -25.11 -15.37
CA MET A 316 8.17 -23.95 -15.10
C MET A 316 8.51 -23.29 -13.76
N ALA A 317 8.03 -22.07 -13.55
CA ALA A 317 8.21 -21.33 -12.29
C ALA A 317 7.69 -22.12 -11.07
N GLU A 318 6.60 -22.86 -11.24
CA GLU A 318 6.05 -23.74 -10.20
C GLU A 318 6.99 -24.89 -9.81
N ASP A 319 7.72 -25.44 -10.76
CA ASP A 319 8.70 -26.50 -10.49
C ASP A 319 9.87 -25.96 -9.69
N VAL A 320 10.34 -24.75 -10.04
CA VAL A 320 11.40 -24.06 -9.29
C VAL A 320 10.93 -23.75 -7.88
N ALA A 321 9.70 -23.25 -7.71
CA ALA A 321 9.12 -22.95 -6.39
C ALA A 321 9.02 -24.20 -5.52
N LYS A 322 8.52 -25.34 -6.08
CA LYS A 322 8.46 -26.62 -5.38
C LYS A 322 9.85 -27.13 -5.00
N ARG A 323 10.83 -26.97 -5.91
CA ARG A 323 12.20 -27.40 -5.63
C ARG A 323 12.86 -26.57 -4.55
N LEU A 324 12.58 -25.27 -4.48
CA LEU A 324 13.06 -24.40 -3.40
C LEU A 324 12.55 -24.86 -2.03
N MET A 325 11.31 -25.37 -1.94
CA MET A 325 10.78 -25.92 -0.68
C MET A 325 11.59 -27.14 -0.19
N ASP A 326 12.13 -27.98 -1.10
CA ASP A 326 13.01 -29.10 -0.72
C ASP A 326 14.31 -28.63 -0.05
N TYR A 327 14.72 -27.40 -0.30
CA TYR A 327 15.88 -26.74 0.30
C TYR A 327 15.51 -25.82 1.48
N GLY A 328 14.26 -25.81 1.93
CA GLY A 328 13.79 -25.02 3.07
C GLY A 328 13.43 -23.56 2.74
N PHE A 329 13.23 -23.24 1.48
CA PHE A 329 12.72 -21.94 1.05
C PHE A 329 11.22 -22.02 0.76
N HIS A 330 10.50 -20.97 1.21
CA HIS A 330 9.07 -20.82 0.92
C HIS A 330 8.81 -20.00 -0.32
#